data_2e77474824ca37fa052dc101d29558ca
#
_entry.id   2e77474824ca37fa052dc101d29558ca
#
_cell.length_a   1.000
_cell.length_b   1.000
_cell.length_c   1.000
_cell.angle_alpha   90.00
_cell.angle_beta   90.00
_cell.angle_gamma   90.00
#
_symmetry.space_group_name_H-M   'P 1'
#
loop_
_entity.id
_entity.type
_entity.pdbx_description
1 polymer ?
#
loop_
_entity_poly.entity_id
_entity_poly.type
_entity_poly.pdbx_seq_one_letter_code
_entity_poly.pdbx_strand_id
1 'polypeptide(L)'
;MAYLGASPLASFASPSKDTFSGNNSDTSFTMGQSVGDPNQIEVFVDNVRQEPTSAYTVNGTTLTFTGTPATGTNNIYVIHKQGVLGNGLLPTSGRDSDRVGSLTVDGASTLTGNITTSGNLSLIHI
;
A
#
# COMPACT_ATOMS: atom_id res chain seq x y z
N MET A 1 -3.92 23.85 25.37
CA MET A 1 -2.55 23.59 24.86
C MET A 1 -2.67 23.14 23.41
N ALA A 2 -2.05 23.83 22.50
CA ALA A 2 -2.02 23.42 21.11
C ALA A 2 -1.05 22.23 20.95
N TYR A 3 -1.56 21.13 20.47
CA TYR A 3 -0.74 19.98 20.15
C TYR A 3 -0.14 20.14 18.75
N LEU A 4 1.16 20.28 18.70
CA LEU A 4 1.89 20.43 17.43
C LEU A 4 2.39 19.06 16.99
N GLY A 5 1.72 18.46 16.04
CA GLY A 5 2.10 17.18 15.46
C GLY A 5 0.91 16.45 14.85
N ALA A 6 1.20 15.43 14.04
CA ALA A 6 0.16 14.57 13.51
C ALA A 6 -0.47 13.73 14.62
N SER A 7 -1.79 13.55 14.59
CA SER A 7 -2.47 12.62 15.48
C SER A 7 -1.89 11.22 15.29
N PRO A 8 -1.51 10.50 16.35
CA PRO A 8 -1.01 9.13 16.21
C PRO A 8 -1.96 8.20 15.48
N LEU A 9 -3.27 8.44 15.60
CA LEU A 9 -4.32 7.65 14.91
C LEU A 9 -4.32 7.84 13.39
N ALA A 10 -3.80 8.97 12.88
CA ALA A 10 -3.71 9.22 11.46
C ALA A 10 -2.56 8.45 10.77
N SER A 11 -1.68 7.87 11.55
CA SER A 11 -0.50 7.14 11.05
C SER A 11 -0.73 5.64 10.87
N PHE A 12 -1.89 5.13 11.31
CA PHE A 12 -2.21 3.71 11.21
C PHE A 12 -3.29 3.47 10.18
N ALA A 13 -2.98 2.66 9.16
CA ALA A 13 -3.99 2.13 8.28
C ALA A 13 -4.69 0.95 8.96
N SER A 14 -6.02 0.97 8.98
CA SER A 14 -6.78 -0.19 9.44
C SER A 14 -6.61 -1.35 8.47
N PRO A 15 -6.36 -2.57 8.96
CA PRO A 15 -6.44 -3.75 8.12
C PRO A 15 -7.82 -3.84 7.48
N SER A 16 -7.87 -4.18 6.21
CA SER A 16 -9.13 -4.37 5.51
C SER A 16 -9.44 -5.85 5.34
N LYS A 17 -10.72 -6.15 5.16
CA LYS A 17 -11.21 -7.50 4.93
C LYS A 17 -12.06 -7.53 3.67
N ASP A 18 -11.77 -8.48 2.78
CA ASP A 18 -12.63 -8.85 1.67
C ASP A 18 -13.35 -10.15 2.00
N THR A 19 -14.56 -10.31 1.48
CA THR A 19 -15.39 -11.48 1.71
C THR A 19 -15.99 -11.96 0.38
N PHE A 20 -15.95 -13.26 0.16
CA PHE A 20 -16.45 -13.90 -1.06
C PHE A 20 -17.26 -15.16 -0.71
N SER A 21 -18.05 -15.61 -1.66
CA SER A 21 -18.84 -16.84 -1.56
C SER A 21 -18.29 -17.87 -2.54
N GLY A 22 -17.90 -19.01 -2.04
CA GLY A 22 -17.51 -20.15 -2.86
C GLY A 22 -18.69 -20.75 -3.57
N ASN A 23 -18.48 -21.32 -4.75
CA ASN A 23 -19.52 -21.98 -5.55
C ASN A 23 -19.08 -23.34 -6.10
N ASN A 24 -17.96 -23.85 -5.61
CA ASN A 24 -17.35 -25.11 -6.06
C ASN A 24 -17.00 -25.14 -7.57
N SER A 25 -16.86 -23.97 -8.17
CA SER A 25 -16.52 -23.82 -9.60
C SER A 25 -15.44 -22.79 -9.82
N ASP A 26 -15.60 -21.60 -9.25
CA ASP A 26 -14.67 -20.51 -9.42
C ASP A 26 -13.45 -20.66 -8.52
N THR A 27 -12.29 -20.40 -9.08
CA THR A 27 -11.01 -20.37 -8.35
C THR A 27 -10.46 -18.98 -8.19
N SER A 28 -10.96 -17.98 -8.94
CA SER A 28 -10.42 -16.62 -8.96
C SER A 28 -11.41 -15.63 -8.38
N PHE A 29 -10.93 -14.77 -7.49
CA PHE A 29 -11.71 -13.73 -6.81
C PHE A 29 -10.98 -12.39 -6.88
N THR A 30 -11.74 -11.31 -7.05
CA THR A 30 -11.17 -9.96 -7.12
C THR A 30 -11.21 -9.29 -5.76
N MET A 31 -10.06 -9.02 -5.22
CA MET A 31 -9.90 -8.32 -3.95
C MET A 31 -10.02 -6.80 -4.12
N GLY A 32 -10.41 -6.11 -3.06
CA GLY A 32 -10.50 -4.65 -3.04
C GLY A 32 -9.15 -3.94 -3.02
N GLN A 33 -8.09 -4.65 -2.67
CA GLN A 33 -6.74 -4.10 -2.63
C GLN A 33 -5.76 -4.93 -3.46
N SER A 34 -4.79 -4.25 -4.08
CA SER A 34 -3.70 -4.91 -4.77
C SER A 34 -2.68 -5.47 -3.78
N VAL A 35 -2.25 -6.69 -4.03
CA VAL A 35 -1.31 -7.44 -3.19
C VAL A 35 -0.14 -7.92 -4.05
N GLY A 36 1.06 -7.64 -3.60
CA GLY A 36 2.28 -8.02 -4.33
C GLY A 36 2.80 -9.42 -4.02
N ASP A 37 2.43 -9.97 -2.86
CA ASP A 37 2.93 -11.26 -2.40
C ASP A 37 1.85 -11.99 -1.58
N PRO A 38 1.66 -13.32 -1.78
CA PRO A 38 0.66 -14.09 -1.05
C PRO A 38 0.81 -14.05 0.49
N ASN A 39 2.01 -13.80 0.99
CA ASN A 39 2.27 -13.72 2.43
C ASN A 39 1.79 -12.39 3.06
N GLN A 40 1.41 -11.42 2.25
CA GLN A 40 0.88 -10.13 2.72
C GLN A 40 -0.59 -10.19 3.15
N ILE A 41 -1.23 -11.33 2.88
CA ILE A 41 -2.63 -11.56 3.24
C ILE A 41 -2.79 -12.85 4.03
N GLU A 42 -3.93 -12.96 4.70
CA GLU A 42 -4.39 -14.23 5.28
C GLU A 42 -5.72 -14.59 4.65
N VAL A 43 -5.78 -15.77 4.08
CA VAL A 43 -6.96 -16.29 3.40
C VAL A 43 -7.56 -17.42 4.20
N PHE A 44 -8.87 -17.37 4.41
CA PHE A 44 -9.63 -18.38 5.12
C PHE A 44 -10.77 -18.88 4.24
N VAL A 45 -10.97 -20.18 4.25
CA VAL A 45 -12.11 -20.86 3.63
C VAL A 45 -12.79 -21.68 4.72
N ASP A 46 -14.08 -21.45 4.96
CA ASP A 46 -14.83 -22.06 6.06
C ASP A 46 -14.12 -21.96 7.42
N ASN A 47 -13.53 -20.78 7.69
CA ASN A 47 -12.71 -20.48 8.88
C ASN A 47 -11.41 -21.29 8.99
N VAL A 48 -11.00 -22.00 7.96
CA VAL A 48 -9.71 -22.69 7.89
C VAL A 48 -8.72 -21.84 7.11
N ARG A 49 -7.59 -21.54 7.74
CA ARG A 49 -6.52 -20.77 7.11
C ARG A 49 -5.92 -21.56 5.95
N GLN A 50 -5.75 -20.88 4.85
CA GLN A 50 -5.11 -21.40 3.65
C GLN A 50 -3.62 -21.06 3.63
N GLU A 51 -2.79 -21.98 3.16
CA GLU A 51 -1.36 -21.79 3.09
C GLU A 51 -1.00 -20.93 1.86
N PRO A 52 -0.28 -19.79 2.05
CA PRO A 52 0.18 -18.97 0.94
C PRO A 52 1.05 -19.78 -0.03
N THR A 53 0.97 -19.47 -1.31
CA THR A 53 1.70 -20.07 -2.43
C THR A 53 1.32 -21.51 -2.75
N SER A 54 0.88 -22.28 -1.76
CA SER A 54 0.47 -23.67 -1.90
C SER A 54 -1.03 -23.79 -2.23
N ALA A 55 -1.88 -23.19 -1.39
CA ALA A 55 -3.33 -23.23 -1.55
C ALA A 55 -3.87 -22.11 -2.43
N TYR A 56 -3.15 -20.99 -2.51
CA TYR A 56 -3.53 -19.85 -3.34
C TYR A 56 -2.32 -19.04 -3.80
N THR A 57 -2.52 -18.28 -4.86
CA THR A 57 -1.58 -17.28 -5.37
C THR A 57 -2.30 -15.94 -5.53
N VAL A 58 -1.51 -14.85 -5.65
CA VAL A 58 -2.06 -13.51 -5.90
C VAL A 58 -1.33 -12.85 -7.07
N ASN A 59 -2.06 -12.05 -7.82
CA ASN A 59 -1.50 -11.19 -8.85
C ASN A 59 -2.29 -9.88 -8.87
N GLY A 60 -1.71 -8.83 -8.31
CA GLY A 60 -2.41 -7.56 -8.15
C GLY A 60 -3.64 -7.72 -7.27
N THR A 61 -4.81 -7.48 -7.80
CA THR A 61 -6.10 -7.64 -7.09
C THR A 61 -6.70 -9.05 -7.24
N THR A 62 -6.08 -9.93 -8.02
CA THR A 62 -6.63 -11.27 -8.27
C THR A 62 -6.06 -12.28 -7.28
N LEU A 63 -6.93 -12.88 -6.49
CA LEU A 63 -6.66 -14.04 -5.67
C LEU A 63 -7.07 -15.29 -6.45
N THR A 64 -6.18 -16.25 -6.61
CA THR A 64 -6.46 -17.51 -7.33
C THR A 64 -6.15 -18.70 -6.43
N PHE A 65 -7.15 -19.52 -6.17
CA PHE A 65 -6.99 -20.77 -5.45
C PHE A 65 -6.48 -21.89 -6.35
N THR A 66 -5.71 -22.80 -5.79
CA THR A 66 -5.22 -24.00 -6.49
C THR A 66 -6.37 -25.00 -6.76
N GLY A 67 -7.36 -25.02 -5.90
CA GLY A 67 -8.58 -25.84 -6.04
C GLY A 67 -9.83 -24.98 -5.85
N THR A 68 -10.98 -25.48 -6.30
CA THR A 68 -12.25 -24.77 -6.15
C THR A 68 -12.70 -24.73 -4.68
N PRO A 69 -12.93 -23.56 -4.09
CA PRO A 69 -13.49 -23.48 -2.75
C PRO A 69 -14.92 -24.04 -2.70
N ALA A 70 -15.24 -24.71 -1.60
CA ALA A 70 -16.57 -25.27 -1.39
C ALA A 70 -17.68 -24.20 -1.48
N THR A 71 -18.87 -24.64 -1.86
CA THR A 71 -20.03 -23.75 -1.91
C THR A 71 -20.41 -23.26 -0.52
N GLY A 72 -20.56 -21.96 -0.38
CA GLY A 72 -20.96 -21.34 0.88
C GLY A 72 -21.15 -19.84 0.75
N THR A 73 -22.00 -19.27 1.58
CA THR A 73 -22.23 -17.82 1.62
C THR A 73 -21.20 -17.16 2.53
N ASN A 74 -20.42 -16.23 1.99
CA ASN A 74 -19.38 -15.51 2.73
C ASN A 74 -18.40 -16.43 3.45
N ASN A 75 -18.19 -17.61 2.90
CA ASN A 75 -17.33 -18.63 3.51
C ASN A 75 -15.84 -18.42 3.19
N ILE A 76 -15.52 -17.49 2.29
CA ILE A 76 -14.14 -17.11 1.97
C ILE A 76 -13.92 -15.68 2.48
N TYR A 77 -12.88 -15.46 3.24
CA TYR A 77 -12.48 -14.09 3.57
C TYR A 77 -10.98 -13.92 3.58
N VAL A 78 -10.56 -12.72 3.26
CA VAL A 78 -9.17 -12.30 3.14
C VAL A 78 -8.93 -11.16 4.11
N ILE A 79 -7.92 -11.30 4.96
CA ILE A 79 -7.42 -10.23 5.82
C ILE A 79 -6.16 -9.68 5.18
N HIS A 80 -6.18 -8.39 4.85
CA HIS A 80 -5.01 -7.70 4.35
C HIS A 80 -4.14 -7.26 5.53
N LYS A 81 -2.98 -7.89 5.68
CA LYS A 81 -2.01 -7.55 6.73
C LYS A 81 -1.19 -6.30 6.40
N GLN A 82 -1.48 -5.72 5.28
CA GLN A 82 -0.72 -4.62 4.76
C GLN A 82 -0.72 -3.45 5.74
N GLY A 83 0.35 -3.37 6.48
CA GLY A 83 0.75 -2.12 7.07
C GLY A 83 1.03 -1.10 5.97
N VAL A 84 1.01 0.14 6.33
CA VAL A 84 1.43 1.25 5.49
C VAL A 84 2.65 0.83 4.70
N LEU A 85 2.57 0.93 3.39
CA LEU A 85 3.77 0.93 2.57
C LEU A 85 4.59 2.15 2.98
N GLY A 86 5.41 1.96 3.96
CA GLY A 86 6.46 2.92 4.26
C GLY A 86 7.51 2.84 3.16
N ASN A 87 7.11 3.18 1.95
CA ASN A 87 8.02 3.19 0.82
C ASN A 87 9.00 4.36 0.86
N GLY A 88 9.08 5.07 1.97
CA GLY A 88 9.99 6.20 2.10
C GLY A 88 9.86 7.24 0.98
N LEU A 89 8.91 7.06 0.09
CA LEU A 89 8.64 8.03 -0.95
C LEU A 89 7.94 9.22 -0.33
N LEU A 90 8.61 10.32 -0.39
CA LEU A 90 8.03 11.60 -0.04
C LEU A 90 6.79 11.82 -0.90
N PRO A 91 5.65 12.18 -0.31
CA PRO A 91 4.49 12.54 -1.10
C PRO A 91 4.87 13.62 -2.09
N THR A 92 4.52 13.42 -3.33
CA THR A 92 4.82 14.36 -4.40
C THR A 92 4.04 15.67 -4.28
N SER A 93 3.12 15.77 -3.35
CA SER A 93 2.30 16.96 -3.16
C SER A 93 2.61 17.67 -1.85
N GLY A 94 3.17 18.86 -1.98
CA GLY A 94 3.09 19.90 -0.96
C GLY A 94 3.76 19.60 0.37
N ARG A 95 4.84 18.91 0.38
CA ARG A 95 5.62 18.79 1.59
C ARG A 95 6.49 19.99 1.81
N ASP A 96 6.06 20.67 2.81
CA ASP A 96 6.63 21.90 3.34
C ASP A 96 7.89 21.67 4.21
N SER A 97 8.23 20.42 4.50
CA SER A 97 9.23 20.11 5.50
C SER A 97 10.30 19.13 5.04
N ASP A 98 10.53 19.04 3.75
CA ASP A 98 11.60 18.18 3.28
C ASP A 98 12.96 18.79 3.56
N ARG A 99 13.50 18.40 4.66
CA ARG A 99 14.87 18.74 5.00
C ARG A 99 15.80 17.78 4.28
N VAL A 100 16.15 18.13 3.08
CA VAL A 100 17.24 17.46 2.39
C VAL A 100 18.54 18.15 2.74
N GLY A 101 19.50 17.41 3.22
CA GLY A 101 20.83 17.94 3.47
C GLY A 101 21.51 18.43 2.19
N SER A 102 21.15 17.83 1.07
CA SER A 102 21.63 18.24 -0.25
C SER A 102 20.63 17.79 -1.31
N LEU A 103 20.27 18.70 -2.21
CA LEU A 103 19.51 18.39 -3.41
C LEU A 103 20.43 18.50 -4.62
N THR A 104 20.70 17.39 -5.27
CA THR A 104 21.41 17.38 -6.55
C THR A 104 20.40 17.07 -7.65
N VAL A 105 20.27 17.95 -8.61
CA VAL A 105 19.43 17.77 -9.78
C VAL A 105 20.36 17.60 -10.99
N ASP A 106 20.30 16.41 -11.57
CA ASP A 106 21.03 16.12 -12.80
C ASP A 106 20.09 16.32 -13.98
N GLY A 107 20.46 17.24 -14.87
CA GLY A 107 19.66 17.61 -16.02
C GLY A 107 18.88 18.91 -15.86
N ALA A 108 17.95 19.17 -16.76
CA ALA A 108 17.13 20.36 -16.75
C ALA A 108 16.01 20.24 -15.71
N SER A 109 15.93 21.22 -14.84
CA SER A 109 14.91 21.31 -13.81
C SER A 109 14.19 22.65 -13.91
N THR A 110 12.86 22.60 -13.83
CA THR A 110 12.03 23.80 -13.78
C THR A 110 11.47 23.96 -12.38
N LEU A 111 11.83 25.04 -11.70
CA LEU A 111 11.23 25.41 -10.45
C LEU A 111 10.17 26.49 -10.70
N THR A 112 8.92 26.18 -10.39
CA THR A 112 7.80 27.12 -10.48
C THR A 112 7.44 27.57 -9.09
N GLY A 113 7.44 28.87 -8.84
CA GLY A 113 7.12 29.46 -7.55
C GLY A 113 8.26 30.29 -6.99
N ASN A 114 8.09 30.71 -5.74
CA ASN A 114 9.09 31.51 -5.05
C ASN A 114 10.17 30.62 -4.42
N ILE A 115 11.42 30.94 -4.73
CA ILE A 115 12.56 30.35 -4.04
C ILE A 115 13.01 31.36 -2.99
N THR A 116 12.85 30.98 -1.73
CA THR A 116 13.33 31.80 -0.61
C THR A 116 14.53 31.11 0.03
N THR A 117 15.64 31.81 0.11
CA THR A 117 16.83 31.32 0.79
C THR A 117 17.08 32.18 2.03
N SER A 118 17.36 31.51 3.15
CA SER A 118 17.77 32.19 4.38
C SER A 118 19.28 32.23 4.56
N GLY A 119 20.02 31.77 3.61
CA GLY A 119 21.46 31.71 3.62
C GLY A 119 22.09 32.19 2.34
N ASN A 120 23.25 31.66 2.02
CA ASN A 120 23.98 32.03 0.85
C ASN A 120 23.49 31.25 -0.38
N LEU A 121 22.93 31.94 -1.36
CA LEU A 121 22.60 31.38 -2.66
C LEU A 121 23.67 31.75 -3.66
N SER A 122 24.36 30.76 -4.19
CA SER A 122 25.31 30.96 -5.27
C SER A 122 24.72 30.42 -6.58
N LEU A 123 24.50 31.28 -7.53
CA LEU A 123 24.07 30.93 -8.87
C LEU A 123 25.25 31.12 -9.81
N ILE A 124 25.68 30.00 -10.41
CA ILE A 124 26.68 30.03 -11.48
C ILE A 124 25.93 29.81 -12.79
N HIS A 125 25.89 30.86 -13.58
CA HIS A 125 25.32 30.79 -14.92
C HIS A 125 26.46 30.66 -15.93
N ILE A 126 26.44 29.57 -16.63
CA ILE A 126 27.41 29.26 -17.67
C ILE A 126 26.73 29.44 -19.04
#